data_90ba2111e04b54ec69ddc319e41fc61f
#
_entry.id   90ba2111e04b54ec69ddc319e41fc61f
#
_cell.length_a   1.000
_cell.length_b   1.000
_cell.length_c   1.000
_cell.angle_alpha   90.00
_cell.angle_beta   90.00
_cell.angle_gamma   90.00
#
_symmetry.space_group_name_H-M   'P 1'
#
loop_
_entity.id
_entity.type
_entity.pdbx_description
1 polymer ?
#
loop_
_entity_poly.entity_id
_entity_poly.type
_entity_poly.pdbx_seq_one_letter_code
_entity_poly.pdbx_strand_id
1 'polypeptide(L)'
;MAQFARRPTRSAIAARRSNGDYSGTMLKAWLDSRTPPPPERLAQRMDAALAESADTGSGTIAERLMLAAVAILTQLGHDETRRPNLPVAGNRAPAAALDLLAADALVTYAAEAAAENCQAFAATTDAMIARLAAIRSSGKE
;
A
#
# COMPACT_ATOMS: atom_id res chain seq x y z
N MET A 1 -32.85 -0.27 -26.98
CA MET A 1 -31.51 -0.10 -27.59
C MET A 1 -30.48 -0.66 -26.62
N ALA A 2 -29.93 -1.82 -26.93
CA ALA A 2 -28.96 -2.52 -26.06
C ALA A 2 -27.54 -2.04 -26.40
N GLN A 3 -26.87 -1.40 -25.42
CA GLN A 3 -25.44 -1.06 -25.50
C GLN A 3 -24.61 -2.33 -25.31
N PHE A 4 -24.01 -2.82 -26.37
CA PHE A 4 -23.02 -3.89 -26.33
C PHE A 4 -21.75 -3.38 -25.63
N ALA A 5 -21.52 -3.80 -24.41
CA ALA A 5 -20.25 -3.59 -23.71
C ALA A 5 -19.13 -4.32 -24.48
N ARG A 6 -18.24 -3.57 -25.11
CA ARG A 6 -17.07 -4.11 -25.82
C ARG A 6 -16.16 -4.80 -24.81
N ARG A 7 -16.00 -6.12 -24.93
CA ARG A 7 -15.02 -6.90 -24.17
C ARG A 7 -13.60 -6.37 -24.50
N PRO A 8 -12.75 -6.13 -23.47
CA PRO A 8 -11.37 -5.70 -23.72
C PRO A 8 -10.63 -6.77 -24.52
N THR A 9 -9.86 -6.35 -25.52
CA THR A 9 -9.10 -7.23 -26.38
C THR A 9 -7.93 -7.87 -25.61
N ARG A 10 -7.52 -9.09 -25.99
CA ARG A 10 -6.36 -9.79 -25.40
C ARG A 10 -5.09 -8.92 -25.35
N SER A 11 -4.92 -8.00 -26.30
CA SER A 11 -3.79 -7.08 -26.36
C SER A 11 -3.79 -6.05 -25.23
N ALA A 12 -4.98 -5.56 -24.79
CA ALA A 12 -5.10 -4.61 -23.69
C ALA A 12 -4.77 -5.27 -22.33
N ILE A 13 -5.06 -6.56 -22.19
CA ILE A 13 -4.74 -7.34 -20.99
C ILE A 13 -3.22 -7.62 -20.92
N ALA A 14 -2.58 -7.90 -22.04
CA ALA A 14 -1.12 -8.12 -22.10
C ALA A 14 -0.34 -6.83 -21.83
N ALA A 15 -0.78 -5.68 -22.36
CA ALA A 15 -0.17 -4.37 -22.12
C ALA A 15 -0.28 -3.93 -20.65
N ARG A 16 -1.39 -4.28 -19.95
CA ARG A 16 -1.55 -4.01 -18.53
C ARG A 16 -0.59 -4.83 -17.65
N ARG A 17 -0.34 -6.11 -18.02
CA ARG A 17 0.61 -6.97 -17.29
C ARG A 17 2.05 -6.47 -17.42
N SER A 18 2.48 -6.08 -18.63
CA SER A 18 3.85 -5.60 -18.84
C SER A 18 4.14 -4.28 -18.10
N ASN A 19 3.19 -3.35 -18.04
CA ASN A 19 3.37 -2.10 -17.29
C ASN A 19 3.40 -2.31 -15.77
N GLY A 20 2.66 -3.29 -15.24
CA GLY A 20 2.67 -3.67 -13.83
C GLY A 20 4.02 -4.26 -13.39
N ASP A 21 4.62 -5.10 -14.22
CA ASP A 21 5.89 -5.76 -13.93
C ASP A 21 7.07 -4.78 -13.88
N TYR A 22 7.14 -3.82 -14.82
CA TYR A 22 8.17 -2.77 -14.80
C TYR A 22 8.07 -1.89 -13.56
N SER A 23 6.88 -1.50 -13.17
CA SER A 23 6.64 -0.67 -11.99
C SER A 23 6.99 -1.41 -10.68
N GLY A 24 6.73 -2.72 -10.61
CA GLY A 24 7.09 -3.57 -9.46
C GLY A 24 8.59 -3.71 -9.29
N THR A 25 9.31 -3.95 -10.38
CA THR A 25 10.78 -4.08 -10.38
C THR A 25 11.47 -2.78 -9.98
N MET A 26 10.99 -1.64 -10.44
CA MET A 26 11.55 -0.33 -10.07
C MET A 26 11.32 -0.01 -8.59
N LEU A 27 10.14 -0.30 -8.05
CA LEU A 27 9.83 -0.11 -6.65
C LEU A 27 10.72 -0.98 -5.75
N LYS A 28 10.89 -2.27 -6.12
CA LYS A 28 11.76 -3.16 -5.38
C LYS A 28 13.22 -2.70 -5.42
N ALA A 29 13.75 -2.35 -6.58
CA ALA A 29 15.10 -1.83 -6.71
C ALA A 29 15.30 -0.54 -5.89
N TRP A 30 14.29 0.32 -5.82
CA TRP A 30 14.31 1.53 -5.00
C TRP A 30 14.36 1.19 -3.50
N LEU A 31 13.55 0.24 -3.02
CA LEU A 31 13.57 -0.22 -1.63
C LEU A 31 14.90 -0.89 -1.27
N ASP A 32 15.43 -1.75 -2.14
CA ASP A 32 16.71 -2.44 -1.95
C ASP A 32 17.91 -1.46 -1.88
N SER A 33 17.75 -0.26 -2.42
CA SER A 33 18.78 0.81 -2.34
C SER A 33 18.83 1.56 -0.99
N ARG A 34 17.86 1.31 -0.10
CA ARG A 34 17.80 2.01 1.20
C ARG A 34 18.83 1.50 2.19
N THR A 35 19.42 2.42 2.96
CA THR A 35 20.47 2.11 3.94
C THR A 35 20.15 2.81 5.27
N PRO A 36 20.04 2.09 6.38
CA PRO A 36 20.13 0.62 6.50
C PRO A 36 18.89 -0.11 5.93
N PRO A 37 19.05 -1.36 5.48
CA PRO A 37 17.91 -2.13 5.02
C PRO A 37 16.95 -2.47 6.19
N PRO A 38 15.65 -2.60 5.94
CA PRO A 38 14.72 -3.01 6.98
C PRO A 38 15.02 -4.43 7.47
N PRO A 39 14.73 -4.75 8.75
CA PRO A 39 14.84 -6.12 9.26
C PRO A 39 14.05 -7.11 8.39
N GLU A 40 14.57 -8.32 8.22
CA GLU A 40 14.05 -9.32 7.28
C GLU A 40 12.53 -9.55 7.40
N ARG A 41 12.00 -9.75 8.63
CA ARG A 41 10.56 -9.94 8.85
C ARG A 41 9.72 -8.73 8.45
N LEU A 42 10.25 -7.54 8.67
CA LEU A 42 9.59 -6.30 8.26
C LEU A 42 9.59 -6.17 6.74
N ALA A 43 10.72 -6.45 6.09
CA ALA A 43 10.85 -6.45 4.64
C ALA A 43 9.85 -7.43 4.00
N GLN A 44 9.76 -8.66 4.49
CA GLN A 44 8.81 -9.67 4.01
C GLN A 44 7.35 -9.21 4.15
N ARG A 45 7.00 -8.57 5.27
CA ARG A 45 5.63 -8.06 5.46
C ARG A 45 5.31 -6.89 4.54
N MET A 46 6.26 -5.99 4.32
CA MET A 46 6.14 -4.89 3.35
C MET A 46 5.97 -5.41 1.92
N ASP A 47 6.78 -6.40 1.51
CA ASP A 47 6.69 -7.02 0.18
C ASP A 47 5.32 -7.68 -0.03
N ALA A 48 4.78 -8.37 0.97
CA ALA A 48 3.45 -8.95 0.93
C ALA A 48 2.36 -7.88 0.72
N ALA A 49 2.41 -6.78 1.48
CA ALA A 49 1.46 -5.68 1.35
C ALA A 49 1.53 -4.97 -0.03
N LEU A 50 2.74 -4.83 -0.56
CA LEU A 50 2.94 -4.27 -1.90
C LEU A 50 2.40 -5.20 -3.00
N ALA A 51 2.55 -6.52 -2.84
CA ALA A 51 1.99 -7.50 -3.76
C ALA A 51 0.45 -7.48 -3.74
N GLU A 52 -0.17 -7.40 -2.54
CA GLU A 52 -1.62 -7.30 -2.37
C GLU A 52 -2.19 -6.02 -2.99
N SER A 53 -1.43 -4.92 -2.97
CA SER A 53 -1.84 -3.62 -3.54
C SER A 53 -1.47 -3.43 -5.02
N ALA A 54 -0.80 -4.38 -5.65
CA ALA A 54 -0.26 -4.26 -7.01
C ALA A 54 -1.32 -4.05 -8.09
N ASP A 55 -2.54 -4.54 -7.88
CA ASP A 55 -3.66 -4.44 -8.84
C ASP A 55 -4.30 -3.03 -8.90
N THR A 56 -3.95 -2.13 -7.99
CA THR A 56 -4.63 -0.82 -7.83
C THR A 56 -4.01 0.31 -8.66
N GLY A 57 -3.00 0.07 -9.50
CA GLY A 57 -2.70 1.09 -10.49
C GLY A 57 -1.25 1.41 -10.82
N SER A 58 -1.12 2.07 -11.95
CA SER A 58 0.03 2.84 -12.38
C SER A 58 0.12 4.11 -11.53
N GLY A 59 1.06 4.18 -10.60
CA GLY A 59 1.33 5.34 -9.78
C GLY A 59 2.83 5.51 -9.54
N THR A 60 3.22 6.62 -8.96
CA THR A 60 4.58 6.86 -8.49
C THR A 60 4.96 5.85 -7.39
N ILE A 61 6.26 5.69 -7.13
CA ILE A 61 6.75 4.87 -6.02
C ILE A 61 6.09 5.30 -4.70
N ALA A 62 6.02 6.61 -4.45
CA ALA A 62 5.39 7.17 -3.24
C ALA A 62 3.92 6.78 -3.10
N GLU A 63 3.14 6.88 -4.17
CA GLU A 63 1.71 6.51 -4.16
C GLU A 63 1.52 5.02 -3.90
N ARG A 64 2.33 4.16 -4.49
CA ARG A 64 2.24 2.71 -4.29
C ARG A 64 2.58 2.28 -2.86
N LEU A 65 3.64 2.86 -2.28
CA LEU A 65 4.01 2.64 -0.88
C LEU A 65 2.89 3.09 0.06
N MET A 66 2.29 4.26 -0.22
CA MET A 66 1.17 4.76 0.57
C MET A 66 -0.08 3.89 0.45
N LEU A 67 -0.41 3.40 -0.75
CA LEU A 67 -1.54 2.48 -0.94
C LEU A 67 -1.38 1.19 -0.13
N ALA A 68 -0.18 0.62 -0.11
CA ALA A 68 0.12 -0.57 0.69
C ALA A 68 -0.01 -0.29 2.20
N ALA A 69 0.47 0.86 2.69
CA ALA A 69 0.32 1.26 4.08
C ALA A 69 -1.17 1.41 4.47
N VAL A 70 -1.95 2.09 3.63
CA VAL A 70 -3.40 2.28 3.83
C VAL A 70 -4.13 0.93 3.87
N ALA A 71 -3.76 -0.02 3.00
CA ALA A 71 -4.35 -1.35 2.99
C ALA A 71 -4.13 -2.09 4.32
N ILE A 72 -2.89 -2.08 4.85
CA ILE A 72 -2.58 -2.66 6.18
C ILE A 72 -3.41 -2.00 7.27
N LEU A 73 -3.44 -0.66 7.34
CA LEU A 73 -4.18 0.07 8.37
C LEU A 73 -5.68 -0.19 8.30
N THR A 74 -6.22 -0.31 7.10
CA THR A 74 -7.64 -0.65 6.90
C THR A 74 -7.94 -2.06 7.41
N GLN A 75 -7.10 -3.04 7.13
CA GLN A 75 -7.24 -4.41 7.64
C GLN A 75 -7.20 -4.45 9.16
N LEU A 76 -6.23 -3.76 9.78
CA LEU A 76 -6.13 -3.66 11.24
C LEU A 76 -7.39 -3.05 11.87
N GLY A 77 -7.92 -1.96 11.29
CA GLY A 77 -9.15 -1.33 11.77
C GLY A 77 -10.38 -2.24 11.64
N HIS A 78 -10.49 -3.03 10.56
CA HIS A 78 -11.57 -3.99 10.39
C HIS A 78 -11.48 -5.17 11.39
N ASP A 79 -10.28 -5.62 11.72
CA ASP A 79 -10.10 -6.71 12.69
C ASP A 79 -10.45 -6.28 14.12
N GLU A 80 -10.18 -5.04 14.51
CA GLU A 80 -10.60 -4.48 15.80
C GLU A 80 -12.13 -4.34 15.92
N THR A 81 -12.78 -3.82 14.87
CA THR A 81 -14.24 -3.62 14.89
C THR A 81 -15.01 -4.92 14.88
N ARG A 82 -14.49 -5.98 14.28
CA ARG A 82 -15.15 -7.30 14.27
C ARG A 82 -15.11 -8.04 15.61
N ARG A 83 -14.20 -7.71 16.53
CA ARG A 83 -13.99 -8.47 17.78
C ARG A 83 -13.61 -7.59 18.97
N PRO A 84 -14.45 -6.63 19.39
CA PRO A 84 -14.08 -5.64 20.42
C PRO A 84 -13.86 -6.24 21.82
N ASN A 85 -14.23 -7.50 22.07
CA ASN A 85 -14.27 -8.09 23.43
C ASN A 85 -13.51 -9.42 23.59
N LEU A 86 -12.69 -9.83 22.64
CA LEU A 86 -11.88 -11.03 22.80
C LEU A 86 -10.51 -10.68 23.38
N PRO A 87 -10.05 -11.38 24.45
CA PRO A 87 -8.70 -11.20 24.94
C PRO A 87 -7.71 -11.47 23.80
N VAL A 88 -6.72 -10.60 23.65
CA VAL A 88 -5.66 -10.74 22.63
C VAL A 88 -4.87 -12.01 22.95
N ALA A 89 -5.29 -13.13 22.38
CA ALA A 89 -4.65 -14.42 22.63
C ALA A 89 -3.29 -14.51 21.91
N GLY A 90 -2.25 -14.66 22.70
CA GLY A 90 -0.92 -15.19 22.38
C GLY A 90 -0.19 -14.61 21.15
N ASN A 91 -0.46 -15.13 19.96
CA ASN A 91 0.30 -14.82 18.74
C ASN A 91 -0.23 -13.63 17.93
N ARG A 92 -1.35 -13.04 18.30
CA ARG A 92 -2.01 -11.97 17.52
C ARG A 92 -1.41 -10.59 17.77
N ALA A 93 -1.04 -10.31 19.01
CA ALA A 93 -0.40 -9.03 19.37
C ALA A 93 0.92 -8.81 18.61
N PRO A 94 1.82 -9.82 18.48
CA PRO A 94 3.02 -9.68 17.67
C PRO A 94 2.75 -9.48 16.18
N ALA A 95 1.70 -10.11 15.63
CA ALA A 95 1.35 -9.94 14.21
C ALA A 95 0.80 -8.54 13.95
N ALA A 96 -0.14 -8.05 14.75
CA ALA A 96 -0.67 -6.70 14.63
C ALA A 96 0.41 -5.62 14.84
N ALA A 97 1.35 -5.85 15.76
CA ALA A 97 2.49 -4.96 15.95
C ALA A 97 3.41 -4.93 14.71
N LEU A 98 3.65 -6.08 14.07
CA LEU A 98 4.43 -6.15 12.84
C LEU A 98 3.70 -5.44 11.68
N ASP A 99 2.39 -5.60 11.58
CA ASP A 99 1.57 -4.90 10.59
C ASP A 99 1.63 -3.39 10.78
N LEU A 100 1.54 -2.92 12.02
CA LEU A 100 1.65 -1.48 12.33
C LEU A 100 3.03 -0.94 11.98
N LEU A 101 4.11 -1.67 12.32
CA LEU A 101 5.47 -1.31 11.96
C LEU A 101 5.68 -1.29 10.44
N ALA A 102 5.07 -2.24 9.71
CA ALA A 102 5.16 -2.27 8.27
C ALA A 102 4.42 -1.07 7.63
N ALA A 103 3.24 -0.70 8.15
CA ALA A 103 2.52 0.47 7.70
C ALA A 103 3.32 1.76 7.95
N ASP A 104 3.92 1.92 9.15
CA ASP A 104 4.77 3.07 9.49
C ASP A 104 5.99 3.18 8.58
N ALA A 105 6.70 2.07 8.34
CA ALA A 105 7.84 2.03 7.43
C ALA A 105 7.45 2.41 6.00
N LEU A 106 6.31 1.88 5.50
CA LEU A 106 5.81 2.20 4.16
C LEU A 106 5.44 3.68 4.01
N VAL A 107 4.85 4.30 5.04
CA VAL A 107 4.56 5.75 5.06
C VAL A 107 5.85 6.55 5.04
N THR A 108 6.84 6.17 5.84
CA THR A 108 8.15 6.83 5.88
C THR A 108 8.84 6.76 4.52
N TYR A 109 8.90 5.58 3.91
CA TYR A 109 9.49 5.42 2.58
C TYR A 109 8.67 6.14 1.48
N ALA A 110 7.35 6.24 1.63
CA ALA A 110 6.53 7.03 0.71
C ALA A 110 6.88 8.52 0.78
N ALA A 111 7.12 9.04 1.98
CA ALA A 111 7.56 10.42 2.17
C ALA A 111 8.95 10.67 1.58
N GLU A 112 9.89 9.73 1.77
CA GLU A 112 11.23 9.80 1.16
C GLU A 112 11.16 9.80 -0.37
N ALA A 113 10.39 8.88 -0.97
CA ALA A 113 10.21 8.80 -2.41
C ALA A 113 9.53 10.06 -2.99
N ALA A 114 8.60 10.66 -2.25
CA ALA A 114 7.96 11.91 -2.63
C ALA A 114 8.95 13.08 -2.58
N ALA A 115 9.84 13.11 -1.56
CA ALA A 115 10.85 14.14 -1.42
C ALA A 115 11.94 14.10 -2.52
N GLU A 116 12.24 12.92 -3.05
CA GLU A 116 13.14 12.76 -4.20
C GLU A 116 12.57 13.39 -5.49
N ASN A 117 11.24 13.58 -5.55
CA ASN A 117 10.57 14.24 -6.67
C ASN A 117 9.85 15.51 -6.20
N CYS A 118 10.63 16.59 -6.04
CA CYS A 118 10.14 17.86 -5.50
C CYS A 118 8.91 18.45 -6.22
N GLN A 119 8.71 18.17 -7.50
CA GLN A 119 7.55 18.67 -8.25
C GLN A 119 6.26 17.91 -7.92
N ALA A 120 6.35 16.64 -7.53
CA ALA A 120 5.20 15.83 -7.16
C ALA A 120 4.90 15.87 -5.64
N PHE A 121 5.80 16.44 -4.82
CA PHE A 121 5.73 16.38 -3.36
C PHE A 121 4.42 16.94 -2.80
N ALA A 122 4.01 18.12 -3.21
CA ALA A 122 2.78 18.74 -2.71
C ALA A 122 1.54 17.91 -3.04
N ALA A 123 1.38 17.50 -4.30
CA ALA A 123 0.24 16.68 -4.73
C ALA A 123 0.19 15.32 -4.02
N THR A 124 1.36 14.68 -3.81
CA THR A 124 1.45 13.40 -3.10
C THR A 124 1.09 13.57 -1.63
N THR A 125 1.54 14.63 -0.98
CA THR A 125 1.23 14.92 0.43
C THR A 125 -0.26 15.16 0.63
N ASP A 126 -0.90 15.94 -0.21
CA ASP A 126 -2.35 16.20 -0.15
C ASP A 126 -3.16 14.92 -0.34
N ALA A 127 -2.76 14.07 -1.29
CA ALA A 127 -3.40 12.77 -1.51
C ALA A 127 -3.24 11.83 -0.30
N MET A 128 -2.08 11.83 0.36
CA MET A 128 -1.82 11.07 1.59
C MET A 128 -2.74 11.51 2.72
N ILE A 129 -2.80 12.81 2.97
CA ILE A 129 -3.65 13.39 4.02
C ILE A 129 -5.12 13.04 3.79
N ALA A 130 -5.60 13.19 2.56
CA ALA A 130 -6.98 12.86 2.21
C ALA A 130 -7.33 11.38 2.45
N ARG A 131 -6.43 10.46 2.12
CA ARG A 131 -6.62 9.02 2.33
C ARG A 131 -6.62 8.65 3.82
N LEU A 132 -5.71 9.19 4.60
CA LEU A 132 -5.68 8.98 6.06
C LEU A 132 -6.93 9.55 6.75
N ALA A 133 -7.43 10.70 6.30
CA ALA A 133 -8.67 11.29 6.79
C ALA A 133 -9.89 10.42 6.46
N ALA A 134 -9.93 9.78 5.28
CA ALA A 134 -11.01 8.88 4.89
C ALA A 134 -11.08 7.62 5.78
N ILE A 135 -9.94 7.04 6.17
CA ILE A 135 -9.91 5.90 7.10
C ILE A 135 -10.55 6.28 8.44
N ARG A 136 -10.22 7.48 8.96
CA ARG A 136 -10.74 7.96 10.24
C ARG A 136 -12.24 8.22 10.21
N SER A 137 -12.81 8.59 9.07
CA SER A 137 -14.25 8.84 8.92
C SER A 137 -15.05 7.55 8.77
N SER A 138 -14.50 6.50 8.14
CA SER A 138 -15.15 5.21 7.96
C SER A 138 -15.31 4.41 9.26
N GLY A 139 -14.56 4.73 10.31
CA GLY A 139 -14.64 4.06 11.61
C GLY A 139 -15.68 4.61 12.57
N LYS A 140 -16.53 5.57 12.13
CA LYS A 140 -17.54 6.22 13.00
C LYS A 140 -18.99 5.79 12.74
N GLU A 141 -19.23 4.86 11.83
CA GLU A 141 -20.54 4.23 11.61
C GLU A 141 -20.61 2.88 12.32
#